data_061e2dac2bfc889f0ac00cce09e4f769
#
_entry.id   061e2dac2bfc889f0ac00cce09e4f769
#
_cell.length_a   1.000
_cell.length_b   1.000
_cell.length_c   1.000
_cell.angle_alpha   90.00
_cell.angle_beta   90.00
_cell.angle_gamma   90.00
#
_symmetry.space_group_name_H-M   'P 1'
#
loop_
_entity.id
_entity.type
_entity.pdbx_description
1 polymer ?
#
loop_
_entity_poly.entity_id
_entity_poly.type
_entity_poly.pdbx_seq_one_letter_code
_entity_poly.pdbx_strand_id
1 'polypeptide(L)'
;MAKQVIIIFGAPGAGKGTQAELLSEALGFYHLESSKVLERCFKNEDPKKVFNVDGKDYTVGEEIEDWKKGILLSPPFITFLMMQEFKKLAEQGENFILSGSPRTIHEVEKEMPVLVETFGKENIKVILLEISAETTIFRNSHRKICELMRHSILFNKETENLTICPLDGSNLVKRKSLDDPETIKVR
;
A
#
# COMPACT_ATOMS: atom_id res chain seq x y z
N MET A 1 7.63 8.88 24.71
CA MET A 1 6.20 8.61 24.49
C MET A 1 6.07 7.22 23.91
N ALA A 2 4.97 6.50 24.20
CA ALA A 2 4.71 5.19 23.60
C ALA A 2 4.56 5.37 22.07
N LYS A 3 5.18 4.49 21.30
CA LYS A 3 5.12 4.50 19.83
C LYS A 3 3.73 4.08 19.38
N GLN A 4 3.15 4.79 18.43
CA GLN A 4 1.79 4.55 17.97
C GLN A 4 1.75 4.06 16.52
N VAL A 5 0.79 3.17 16.24
CA VAL A 5 0.48 2.66 14.90
C VAL A 5 -0.99 2.88 14.58
N ILE A 6 -1.28 3.43 13.42
CA ILE A 6 -2.65 3.53 12.88
C ILE A 6 -2.71 2.67 11.63
N ILE A 7 -3.62 1.70 11.60
CA ILE A 7 -3.84 0.83 10.45
C ILE A 7 -5.12 1.25 9.75
N ILE A 8 -5.06 1.55 8.45
CA ILE A 8 -6.22 1.97 7.67
C ILE A 8 -6.63 0.85 6.71
N PHE A 9 -7.79 0.26 6.98
CA PHE A 9 -8.47 -0.72 6.13
C PHE A 9 -9.51 -0.09 5.23
N GLY A 10 -9.94 -0.81 4.21
CA GLY A 10 -11.04 -0.42 3.33
C GLY A 10 -10.88 -1.00 1.92
N ALA A 11 -11.96 -1.00 1.16
CA ALA A 11 -11.99 -1.49 -0.22
C ALA A 11 -11.03 -0.71 -1.15
N PRO A 12 -10.63 -1.27 -2.31
CA PRO A 12 -9.96 -0.51 -3.34
C PRO A 12 -10.74 0.77 -3.68
N GLY A 13 -10.08 1.93 -3.74
CA GLY A 13 -10.77 3.22 -3.98
C GLY A 13 -11.43 3.87 -2.76
N ALA A 14 -11.38 3.25 -1.56
CA ALA A 14 -11.93 3.85 -0.33
C ALA A 14 -11.23 5.15 0.12
N GLY A 15 -10.05 5.44 -0.43
CA GLY A 15 -9.27 6.63 -0.07
C GLY A 15 -8.21 6.38 1.00
N LYS A 16 -7.87 5.11 1.27
CA LYS A 16 -6.88 4.75 2.31
C LYS A 16 -5.57 5.54 2.22
N GLY A 17 -4.96 5.58 1.03
CA GLY A 17 -3.70 6.31 0.83
C GLY A 17 -3.85 7.81 1.08
N THR A 18 -4.91 8.43 0.54
CA THR A 18 -5.20 9.86 0.74
C THR A 18 -5.41 10.19 2.22
N GLN A 19 -6.20 9.38 2.93
CA GLN A 19 -6.43 9.60 4.35
C GLN A 19 -5.18 9.33 5.20
N ALA A 20 -4.37 8.32 4.82
CA ALA A 20 -3.10 8.05 5.46
C ALA A 20 -2.11 9.21 5.29
N GLU A 21 -2.05 9.81 4.10
CA GLU A 21 -1.18 10.95 3.81
C GLU A 21 -1.59 12.19 4.63
N LEU A 22 -2.88 12.54 4.63
CA LEU A 22 -3.40 13.66 5.41
C LEU A 22 -3.18 13.48 6.92
N LEU A 23 -3.40 12.27 7.45
CA LEU A 23 -3.13 11.97 8.84
C LEU A 23 -1.64 11.99 9.16
N SER A 24 -0.80 11.51 8.25
CA SER A 24 0.65 11.55 8.38
C SER A 24 1.16 12.98 8.53
N GLU A 25 0.69 13.89 7.69
CA GLU A 25 1.02 15.31 7.77
C GLU A 25 0.51 15.95 9.07
N ALA A 26 -0.74 15.67 9.44
CA ALA A 26 -1.37 16.26 10.61
C ALA A 26 -0.75 15.80 11.95
N LEU A 27 -0.30 14.55 12.02
CA LEU A 27 0.21 13.92 13.24
C LEU A 27 1.75 13.89 13.30
N GLY A 28 2.44 14.18 12.20
CA GLY A 28 3.88 13.98 12.07
C GLY A 28 4.28 12.49 12.10
N PHE A 29 3.42 11.59 11.62
CA PHE A 29 3.68 10.16 11.58
C PHE A 29 4.26 9.75 10.22
N TYR A 30 5.05 8.68 10.19
CA TYR A 30 5.52 8.12 8.92
C TYR A 30 4.37 7.40 8.19
N HIS A 31 4.16 7.68 6.89
CA HIS A 31 3.19 6.93 6.08
C HIS A 31 3.87 5.69 5.48
N LEU A 32 3.58 4.51 6.04
CA LEU A 32 4.03 3.22 5.54
C LEU A 32 2.98 2.64 4.59
N GLU A 33 3.27 2.71 3.30
CA GLU A 33 2.42 2.15 2.25
C GLU A 33 3.07 0.90 1.65
N SER A 34 2.38 -0.25 1.68
CA SER A 34 2.91 -1.52 1.18
C SER A 34 3.36 -1.48 -0.28
N SER A 35 2.67 -0.72 -1.13
CA SER A 35 3.07 -0.53 -2.53
C SER A 35 4.41 0.18 -2.66
N LYS A 36 4.70 1.17 -1.82
CA LYS A 36 6.01 1.87 -1.82
C LYS A 36 7.14 0.99 -1.27
N VAL A 37 6.84 0.10 -0.32
CA VAL A 37 7.82 -0.90 0.16
C VAL A 37 8.22 -1.83 -0.98
N LEU A 38 7.24 -2.34 -1.73
CA LEU A 38 7.48 -3.17 -2.90
C LEU A 38 8.26 -2.45 -3.99
N GLU A 39 7.87 -1.22 -4.35
CA GLU A 39 8.57 -0.41 -5.34
C GLU A 39 10.04 -0.17 -4.96
N ARG A 40 10.32 0.07 -3.68
CA ARG A 40 11.71 0.20 -3.19
C ARG A 40 12.48 -1.12 -3.29
N CYS A 41 11.84 -2.24 -2.92
CA CYS A 41 12.45 -3.56 -3.06
C CYS A 41 12.81 -3.83 -4.54
N PHE A 42 11.86 -3.66 -5.44
CA PHE A 42 12.04 -3.92 -6.88
C PHE A 42 13.04 -3.00 -7.56
N LYS A 43 13.21 -1.78 -7.05
CA LYS A 43 14.19 -0.82 -7.58
C LYS A 43 15.61 -1.10 -7.10
N ASN A 44 15.77 -1.55 -5.86
CA ASN A 44 17.06 -1.61 -5.18
C ASN A 44 17.67 -3.02 -5.17
N GLU A 45 16.86 -4.06 -5.34
CA GLU A 45 17.31 -5.44 -5.27
C GLU A 45 17.57 -6.02 -6.68
N ASP A 46 18.57 -6.91 -6.76
CA ASP A 46 18.81 -7.66 -7.99
C ASP A 46 17.58 -8.55 -8.30
N PRO A 47 17.06 -8.54 -9.55
CA PRO A 47 15.97 -9.45 -9.93
C PRO A 47 16.25 -10.93 -9.69
N LYS A 48 17.53 -11.32 -9.64
CA LYS A 48 17.96 -12.70 -9.35
C LYS A 48 18.01 -13.00 -7.84
N LYS A 49 17.86 -12.00 -6.99
CA LYS A 49 17.87 -12.19 -5.53
C LYS A 49 16.71 -13.07 -5.10
N VAL A 50 17.01 -14.00 -4.24
CA VAL A 50 16.06 -14.93 -3.65
C VAL A 50 15.90 -14.59 -2.18
N PHE A 51 14.66 -14.48 -1.72
CA PHE A 51 14.30 -14.41 -0.31
C PHE A 51 13.73 -15.76 0.13
N ASN A 52 14.34 -16.40 1.10
CA ASN A 52 13.77 -17.58 1.73
C ASN A 52 12.82 -17.14 2.86
N VAL A 53 11.54 -17.44 2.69
CA VAL A 53 10.49 -17.11 3.67
C VAL A 53 9.77 -18.40 4.07
N ASP A 54 9.87 -18.76 5.34
CA ASP A 54 9.27 -19.98 5.92
C ASP A 54 9.64 -21.26 5.13
N GLY A 55 10.90 -21.34 4.63
CA GLY A 55 11.42 -22.50 3.88
C GLY A 55 11.05 -22.54 2.40
N LYS A 56 10.36 -21.51 1.88
CA LYS A 56 10.07 -21.35 0.46
C LYS A 56 10.84 -20.18 -0.12
N ASP A 57 11.39 -20.38 -1.30
CA ASP A 57 12.13 -19.37 -2.03
C ASP A 57 11.21 -18.49 -2.87
N TYR A 58 11.45 -17.18 -2.85
CA TYR A 58 10.76 -16.15 -3.63
C TYR A 58 11.80 -15.34 -4.37
N THR A 59 11.74 -15.36 -5.69
CA THR A 59 12.66 -14.61 -6.55
C THR A 59 12.10 -13.22 -6.82
N VAL A 60 12.88 -12.18 -6.60
CA VAL A 60 12.46 -10.78 -6.83
C VAL A 60 11.94 -10.58 -8.25
N GLY A 61 12.59 -11.20 -9.24
CA GLY A 61 12.20 -11.09 -10.65
C GLY A 61 10.79 -11.66 -10.93
N GLU A 62 10.43 -12.79 -10.32
CA GLU A 62 9.09 -13.37 -10.46
C GLU A 62 8.02 -12.47 -9.84
N GLU A 63 8.29 -11.95 -8.66
CA GLU A 63 7.38 -11.01 -7.99
C GLU A 63 7.22 -9.69 -8.79
N ILE A 64 8.29 -9.19 -9.43
CA ILE A 64 8.22 -8.04 -10.34
C ILE A 64 7.30 -8.33 -11.54
N GLU A 65 7.41 -9.52 -12.12
CA GLU A 65 6.60 -9.93 -13.28
C GLU A 65 5.11 -10.01 -12.91
N ASP A 66 4.79 -10.62 -11.78
CA ASP A 66 3.43 -10.71 -11.28
C ASP A 66 2.86 -9.33 -10.94
N TRP A 67 3.66 -8.46 -10.33
CA TRP A 67 3.26 -7.08 -10.06
C TRP A 67 2.94 -6.30 -11.34
N LYS A 68 3.76 -6.44 -12.40
CA LYS A 68 3.51 -5.80 -13.70
C LYS A 68 2.23 -6.30 -14.37
N LYS A 69 1.87 -7.56 -14.17
CA LYS A 69 0.61 -8.16 -14.66
C LYS A 69 -0.61 -7.77 -13.81
N GLY A 70 -0.40 -7.08 -12.67
CA GLY A 70 -1.45 -6.73 -11.72
C GLY A 70 -1.93 -7.90 -10.85
N ILE A 71 -1.18 -8.99 -10.83
CA ILE A 71 -1.42 -10.10 -9.92
C ILE A 71 -1.05 -9.67 -8.51
N LEU A 72 -1.82 -10.11 -7.53
CA LEU A 72 -1.45 -9.92 -6.12
C LEU A 72 -0.19 -10.73 -5.84
N LEU A 73 0.80 -10.06 -5.27
CA LEU A 73 2.05 -10.69 -4.89
C LEU A 73 1.84 -11.77 -3.84
N SER A 74 2.80 -12.67 -3.75
CA SER A 74 2.78 -13.76 -2.79
C SER A 74 2.64 -13.22 -1.36
N PRO A 75 1.57 -13.57 -0.61
CA PRO A 75 1.37 -13.04 0.75
C PRO A 75 2.58 -13.24 1.67
N PRO A 76 3.30 -14.39 1.67
CA PRO A 76 4.50 -14.53 2.51
C PRO A 76 5.62 -13.55 2.14
N PHE A 77 5.80 -13.25 0.83
CA PHE A 77 6.83 -12.31 0.38
C PHE A 77 6.56 -10.90 0.87
N ILE A 78 5.34 -10.38 0.65
CA ILE A 78 4.99 -9.03 1.11
C ILE A 78 5.01 -8.94 2.63
N THR A 79 4.49 -9.94 3.34
CA THR A 79 4.52 -10.01 4.81
C THR A 79 5.94 -9.92 5.34
N PHE A 80 6.87 -10.66 4.75
CA PHE A 80 8.28 -10.64 5.13
C PHE A 80 8.87 -9.22 5.01
N LEU A 81 8.64 -8.54 3.88
CA LEU A 81 9.11 -7.17 3.68
C LEU A 81 8.46 -6.19 4.67
N MET A 82 7.17 -6.32 4.92
CA MET A 82 6.45 -5.46 5.86
C MET A 82 6.97 -5.62 7.30
N MET A 83 7.21 -6.86 7.75
CA MET A 83 7.77 -7.12 9.08
C MET A 83 9.18 -6.53 9.25
N GLN A 84 9.99 -6.49 8.20
CA GLN A 84 11.29 -5.80 8.24
C GLN A 84 11.12 -4.29 8.41
N GLU A 85 10.18 -3.67 7.69
CA GLU A 85 9.90 -2.24 7.83
C GLU A 85 9.33 -1.91 9.23
N PHE A 86 8.48 -2.75 9.81
CA PHE A 86 7.97 -2.55 11.17
C PHE A 86 9.12 -2.51 12.20
N LYS A 87 10.04 -3.46 12.13
CA LYS A 87 11.22 -3.51 13.02
C LYS A 87 12.10 -2.27 12.85
N LYS A 88 12.37 -1.90 11.61
CA LYS A 88 13.16 -0.70 11.30
C LYS A 88 12.53 0.58 11.85
N LEU A 89 11.23 0.80 11.65
CA LEU A 89 10.52 1.96 12.18
C LEU A 89 10.49 1.94 13.71
N ALA A 90 10.35 0.77 14.31
CA ALA A 90 10.44 0.62 15.75
C ALA A 90 11.81 1.00 16.30
N GLU A 91 12.89 0.56 15.67
CA GLU A 91 14.26 0.90 16.05
C GLU A 91 14.52 2.41 15.91
N GLN A 92 13.96 3.03 14.88
CA GLN A 92 14.03 4.49 14.65
C GLN A 92 13.15 5.29 15.61
N GLY A 93 12.29 4.66 16.37
CA GLY A 93 11.39 5.34 17.31
C GLY A 93 10.19 6.01 16.64
N GLU A 94 9.89 5.65 15.40
CA GLU A 94 8.85 6.27 14.59
C GLU A 94 7.43 5.80 14.96
N ASN A 95 6.49 6.76 14.92
CA ASN A 95 5.08 6.46 14.82
C ASN A 95 4.71 6.34 13.35
N PHE A 96 3.79 5.45 13.00
CA PHE A 96 3.43 5.33 11.58
C PHE A 96 1.96 5.03 11.34
N ILE A 97 1.54 5.32 10.11
CA ILE A 97 0.23 4.98 9.56
C ILE A 97 0.45 3.93 8.49
N LEU A 98 -0.13 2.76 8.68
CA LEU A 98 -0.05 1.63 7.77
C LEU A 98 -1.23 1.64 6.81
N SER A 99 -0.96 1.62 5.51
CA SER A 99 -1.98 1.47 4.48
C SER A 99 -1.57 0.44 3.43
N GLY A 100 -2.55 -0.33 2.96
CA GLY A 100 -2.32 -1.31 1.90
C GLY A 100 -1.81 -2.68 2.36
N SER A 101 -1.54 -2.89 3.64
CA SER A 101 -1.34 -4.16 4.34
C SER A 101 -1.96 -4.02 5.74
N PRO A 102 -2.39 -5.13 6.38
CA PRO A 102 -2.62 -6.44 5.79
C PRO A 102 -3.84 -6.46 4.84
N ARG A 103 -3.84 -7.36 3.86
CA ARG A 103 -4.95 -7.55 2.89
C ARG A 103 -5.54 -8.95 2.94
N THR A 104 -4.78 -9.91 3.48
CA THR A 104 -5.16 -11.31 3.56
C THR A 104 -5.12 -11.77 5.01
N ILE A 105 -5.79 -12.90 5.30
CA ILE A 105 -5.74 -13.52 6.64
C ILE A 105 -4.30 -13.88 7.00
N HIS A 106 -3.54 -14.41 6.05
CA HIS A 106 -2.12 -14.72 6.25
C HIS A 106 -1.31 -13.51 6.71
N GLU A 107 -1.48 -12.37 6.06
CA GLU A 107 -0.81 -11.12 6.45
C GLU A 107 -1.23 -10.69 7.88
N VAL A 108 -2.53 -10.74 8.19
CA VAL A 108 -3.02 -10.42 9.55
C VAL A 108 -2.40 -11.33 10.60
N GLU A 109 -2.40 -12.64 10.36
CA GLU A 109 -1.87 -13.64 11.31
C GLU A 109 -0.37 -13.48 11.57
N LYS A 110 0.38 -12.98 10.60
CA LYS A 110 1.83 -12.78 10.72
C LYS A 110 2.21 -11.37 11.18
N GLU A 111 1.57 -10.34 10.65
CA GLU A 111 1.92 -8.94 10.90
C GLU A 111 1.41 -8.45 12.26
N MET A 112 0.17 -8.79 12.63
CA MET A 112 -0.42 -8.29 13.87
C MET A 112 0.31 -8.72 15.15
N PRO A 113 0.76 -9.98 15.31
CA PRO A 113 1.58 -10.36 16.46
C PRO A 113 2.85 -9.52 16.58
N VAL A 114 3.56 -9.29 15.48
CA VAL A 114 4.78 -8.45 15.45
C VAL A 114 4.48 -7.01 15.85
N LEU A 115 3.40 -6.44 15.34
CA LEU A 115 2.97 -5.09 15.71
C LEU A 115 2.61 -4.99 17.20
N VAL A 116 1.86 -5.97 17.72
CA VAL A 116 1.46 -6.01 19.14
C VAL A 116 2.66 -6.17 20.04
N GLU A 117 3.59 -7.08 19.72
CA GLU A 117 4.82 -7.29 20.48
C GLU A 117 5.70 -6.03 20.49
N THR A 118 5.81 -5.36 19.36
CA THR A 118 6.73 -4.24 19.18
C THR A 118 6.19 -2.91 19.70
N PHE A 119 4.89 -2.65 19.52
CA PHE A 119 4.28 -1.33 19.81
C PHE A 119 3.32 -1.35 21.01
N GLY A 120 2.86 -2.53 21.43
CA GLY A 120 1.80 -2.68 22.45
C GLY A 120 0.40 -2.56 21.84
N LYS A 121 -0.51 -3.43 22.23
CA LYS A 121 -1.88 -3.49 21.70
C LYS A 121 -2.65 -2.17 21.87
N GLU A 122 -2.45 -1.50 22.98
CA GLU A 122 -3.10 -0.23 23.35
C GLU A 122 -2.69 0.94 22.44
N ASN A 123 -1.52 0.83 21.81
CA ASN A 123 -0.97 1.85 20.92
C ASN A 123 -1.31 1.61 19.44
N ILE A 124 -2.01 0.53 19.13
CA ILE A 124 -2.47 0.20 17.77
C ILE A 124 -3.92 0.64 17.63
N LYS A 125 -4.17 1.51 16.65
CA LYS A 125 -5.51 1.95 16.27
C LYS A 125 -5.85 1.42 14.88
N VAL A 126 -7.08 0.95 14.72
CA VAL A 126 -7.58 0.42 13.45
C VAL A 126 -8.72 1.29 12.96
N ILE A 127 -8.65 1.75 11.72
CA ILE A 127 -9.67 2.56 11.05
C ILE A 127 -10.15 1.79 9.82
N LEU A 128 -11.46 1.58 9.69
CA LEU A 128 -12.09 1.02 8.52
C LEU A 128 -12.79 2.12 7.71
N LEU A 129 -12.39 2.26 6.44
CA LEU A 129 -13.05 3.16 5.49
C LEU A 129 -14.05 2.34 4.66
N GLU A 130 -15.32 2.54 4.90
CA GLU A 130 -16.39 1.85 4.19
C GLU A 130 -16.94 2.72 3.05
N ILE A 131 -17.06 2.13 1.87
CA ILE A 131 -17.74 2.70 0.71
C ILE A 131 -18.52 1.61 -0.01
N SER A 132 -19.54 2.00 -0.79
CA SER A 132 -20.31 1.04 -1.57
C SER A 132 -19.49 0.43 -2.73
N ALA A 133 -19.92 -0.74 -3.21
CA ALA A 133 -19.30 -1.40 -4.35
C ALA A 133 -19.33 -0.50 -5.60
N GLU A 134 -20.44 0.20 -5.84
CA GLU A 134 -20.60 1.12 -6.97
C GLU A 134 -19.57 2.27 -6.86
N THR A 135 -19.42 2.85 -5.67
CA THR A 135 -18.43 3.90 -5.41
C THR A 135 -17.01 3.37 -5.62
N THR A 136 -16.72 2.15 -5.18
CA THR A 136 -15.45 1.47 -5.41
C THR A 136 -15.12 1.39 -6.90
N ILE A 137 -16.05 0.83 -7.70
CA ILE A 137 -15.89 0.65 -9.14
C ILE A 137 -15.72 2.02 -9.83
N PHE A 138 -16.61 2.97 -9.51
CA PHE A 138 -16.56 4.32 -10.09
C PHE A 138 -15.23 5.00 -9.83
N ARG A 139 -14.78 5.06 -8.58
CA ARG A 139 -13.52 5.73 -8.22
C ARG A 139 -12.29 5.10 -8.87
N ASN A 140 -12.22 3.77 -8.91
CA ASN A 140 -11.08 3.08 -9.51
C ASN A 140 -11.06 3.21 -11.04
N SER A 141 -12.21 3.11 -11.72
CA SER A 141 -12.29 3.24 -13.19
C SER A 141 -11.91 4.66 -13.67
N HIS A 142 -12.08 5.68 -12.84
CA HIS A 142 -11.74 7.06 -13.15
C HIS A 142 -10.41 7.53 -12.56
N ARG A 143 -9.74 6.68 -11.76
CA ARG A 143 -8.46 7.01 -11.14
C ARG A 143 -7.39 7.26 -12.19
N LYS A 144 -6.66 8.34 -12.00
CA LYS A 144 -5.42 8.65 -12.71
C LYS A 144 -4.29 8.77 -11.70
N ILE A 145 -3.10 8.32 -12.09
CA ILE A 145 -1.87 8.47 -11.32
C ILE A 145 -0.80 9.08 -12.23
N CYS A 146 0.08 9.89 -11.67
CA CYS A 146 1.20 10.42 -12.45
C CYS A 146 2.32 9.37 -12.61
N GLU A 147 3.03 9.45 -13.73
CA GLU A 147 4.10 8.50 -14.06
C GLU A 147 5.32 8.64 -13.15
N LEU A 148 5.66 9.88 -12.75
CA LEU A 148 6.90 10.15 -12.01
C LEU A 148 6.77 9.82 -10.52
N MET A 149 5.90 10.51 -9.81
CA MET A 149 5.80 10.41 -8.34
C MET A 149 4.60 9.60 -7.85
N ARG A 150 3.81 9.06 -8.77
CA ARG A 150 2.63 8.22 -8.49
C ARG A 150 1.54 8.95 -7.68
N HIS A 151 1.48 10.28 -7.73
CA HIS A 151 0.38 11.03 -7.14
C HIS A 151 -0.96 10.54 -7.66
N SER A 152 -1.88 10.26 -6.76
CA SER A 152 -3.25 9.87 -7.10
C SER A 152 -4.09 11.12 -7.30
N ILE A 153 -4.65 11.30 -8.49
CA ILE A 153 -5.49 12.45 -8.81
C ILE A 153 -6.95 12.07 -8.57
N LEU A 154 -7.59 12.82 -7.67
CA LEU A 154 -9.03 12.66 -7.40
C LEU A 154 -9.83 13.05 -8.64
N PHE A 155 -10.80 12.20 -9.01
CA PHE A 155 -11.70 12.48 -10.13
C PHE A 155 -12.80 13.45 -9.68
N ASN A 156 -12.86 14.60 -10.33
CA ASN A 156 -13.91 15.61 -10.21
C ASN A 156 -14.00 16.42 -11.52
N LYS A 157 -14.90 17.40 -11.60
CA LYS A 157 -15.10 18.25 -12.80
C LYS A 157 -13.85 19.02 -13.24
N GLU A 158 -12.98 19.36 -12.30
CA GLU A 158 -11.75 20.13 -12.56
C GLU A 158 -10.62 19.21 -13.06
N THR A 159 -10.62 17.95 -12.63
CA THR A 159 -9.52 17.01 -12.89
C THR A 159 -9.84 15.95 -13.95
N GLU A 160 -11.11 15.81 -14.36
CA GLU A 160 -11.54 14.75 -15.29
C GLU A 160 -10.77 14.77 -16.62
N ASN A 161 -10.48 15.99 -17.15
CA ASN A 161 -9.80 16.17 -18.42
C ASN A 161 -8.28 16.36 -18.30
N LEU A 162 -7.71 16.34 -17.09
CA LEU A 162 -6.27 16.47 -16.92
C LEU A 162 -5.53 15.30 -17.55
N THR A 163 -4.49 15.61 -18.31
CA THR A 163 -3.53 14.63 -18.86
C THR A 163 -2.16 14.76 -18.25
N ILE A 164 -1.90 15.86 -17.55
CA ILE A 164 -0.64 16.20 -16.90
C ILE A 164 -0.89 16.35 -15.39
N CYS A 165 0.01 15.86 -14.60
CA CYS A 165 -0.02 15.97 -13.14
C CYS A 165 0.21 17.44 -12.72
N PRO A 166 -0.71 18.06 -11.97
CA PRO A 166 -0.54 19.44 -11.53
C PRO A 166 0.57 19.63 -10.48
N LEU A 167 1.07 18.52 -9.87
CA LEU A 167 2.07 18.56 -8.82
C LEU A 167 3.50 18.39 -9.33
N ASP A 168 3.71 17.58 -10.37
CA ASP A 168 5.06 17.26 -10.87
C ASP A 168 5.23 17.39 -12.38
N GLY A 169 4.17 17.74 -13.11
CA GLY A 169 4.21 17.97 -14.56
C GLY A 169 4.32 16.70 -15.42
N SER A 170 4.34 15.50 -14.82
CA SER A 170 4.41 14.25 -15.58
C SER A 170 3.04 13.85 -16.14
N ASN A 171 3.03 12.89 -17.08
CA ASN A 171 1.78 12.38 -17.65
C ASN A 171 0.92 11.68 -16.60
N LEU A 172 -0.40 11.79 -16.75
CA LEU A 172 -1.38 11.05 -16.00
C LEU A 172 -1.78 9.76 -16.74
N VAL A 173 -1.66 8.63 -16.07
CA VAL A 173 -1.96 7.30 -16.62
C VAL A 173 -2.96 6.55 -15.76
N LYS A 174 -3.69 5.61 -16.36
CA LYS A 174 -4.51 4.63 -15.64
C LYS A 174 -3.64 3.46 -15.19
N ARG A 175 -3.96 2.87 -14.05
CA ARG A 175 -3.30 1.65 -13.56
C ARG A 175 -3.91 0.43 -14.28
N LYS A 176 -3.31 0.04 -15.40
CA LYS A 176 -3.89 -0.84 -16.43
C LYS A 176 -4.62 -2.10 -15.92
N SER A 177 -4.12 -2.86 -15.00
CA SER A 177 -4.76 -4.11 -14.57
C SER A 177 -5.46 -4.02 -13.20
N LEU A 178 -5.01 -3.11 -12.36
CA LEU A 178 -5.47 -3.00 -10.97
C LEU A 178 -6.80 -2.24 -10.81
N ASP A 179 -7.13 -1.39 -11.77
CA ASP A 179 -8.33 -0.54 -11.77
C ASP A 179 -9.39 -1.01 -12.78
N ASP A 180 -9.20 -2.21 -13.36
CA ASP A 180 -10.19 -2.87 -14.20
C ASP A 180 -11.38 -3.36 -13.36
N PRO A 181 -12.65 -3.09 -13.79
CA PRO A 181 -13.85 -3.46 -13.04
C PRO A 181 -13.94 -4.94 -12.68
N GLU A 182 -13.51 -5.84 -13.56
CA GLU A 182 -13.55 -7.29 -13.29
C GLU A 182 -12.51 -7.67 -12.22
N THR A 183 -11.33 -7.08 -12.26
CA THR A 183 -10.30 -7.27 -11.23
C THR A 183 -10.74 -6.72 -9.86
N ILE A 184 -11.49 -5.61 -9.85
CA ILE A 184 -12.00 -5.00 -8.61
C ILE A 184 -13.08 -5.85 -7.96
N LYS A 185 -13.97 -6.49 -8.74
CA LYS A 185 -15.03 -7.35 -8.23
C LYS A 185 -14.53 -8.58 -7.47
N VAL A 186 -13.33 -9.05 -7.79
CA VAL A 186 -12.72 -10.25 -7.20
C VAL A 186 -11.92 -9.92 -5.93
N ARG A 187 -11.67 -8.65 -5.65
CA ARG A 187 -10.90 -8.12 -4.50
C ARG A 187 -11.78 -7.58 -3.39
#